data_7fd1c96b99ed5f78fbfef1f60d98d03f
#
_entry.id   7fd1c96b99ed5f78fbfef1f60d98d03f
#
_cell.length_a   1.000
_cell.length_b   1.000
_cell.length_c   1.000
_cell.angle_alpha   90.00
_cell.angle_beta   90.00
_cell.angle_gamma   90.00
#
_symmetry.space_group_name_H-M   'P 1'
#
loop_
_entity.id
_entity.type
_entity.pdbx_description
1 polymer ?
#
loop_
_entity_poly.entity_id
_entity_poly.type
_entity_poly.pdbx_seq_one_letter_code
_entity_poly.pdbx_strand_id
1 'polypeptide(L)'
;MGEVGMGFSANPLTLGCDCLGEIFYFDGTVNDSSGNAVTIPNAICMHEEDYGISWKHTDFRTGEVEVRRARRLVISMICTVGNYEYGFFWYFYNDASIEVEVKLSGVLTTGAVADGEQPRWGKLVAPNIYGPNHQHFFNFRLDMSVDGAGNSVYEVDSLPEPDPELNPHHNAWVTRDTLVASEADGARDWDWSKGRYWKVTNPSKRNELGSPVAYKLTPKDVVPVMVQEGSYIYDRARFVQHNLWVTKYDPDEKFAAGDYMYQSADMQGLPEFIADDAPLENTDVVLWYTLGAHHIVRPEDWPVMPCAYTGFHLKPIGFFDGNPALDIPPSPPAACHHH
;
A
#
# COMPACT_ATOMS: atom_id res chain seq x y z
N MET A 1 -0.16 11.70 -17.84
CA MET A 1 -1.02 10.53 -18.03
C MET A 1 -2.10 10.57 -16.98
N GLY A 2 -3.25 10.05 -17.27
CA GLY A 2 -4.39 10.09 -16.36
C GLY A 2 -4.49 8.83 -15.51
N GLU A 3 -5.60 8.66 -14.92
CA GLU A 3 -6.01 7.53 -14.12
C GLU A 3 -6.15 6.30 -15.03
N VAL A 4 -5.63 5.16 -14.60
CA VAL A 4 -5.66 3.92 -15.37
C VAL A 4 -6.16 2.79 -14.49
N GLY A 5 -7.12 2.03 -15.00
CA GLY A 5 -7.52 0.75 -14.40
C GLY A 5 -6.44 -0.30 -14.68
N MET A 6 -5.75 -0.75 -13.65
CA MET A 6 -4.53 -1.55 -13.79
C MET A 6 -4.75 -2.90 -14.46
N GLY A 7 -5.93 -3.53 -14.29
CA GLY A 7 -6.22 -4.85 -14.86
C GLY A 7 -6.09 -4.93 -16.37
N PHE A 8 -6.49 -3.88 -17.09
CA PHE A 8 -6.40 -3.83 -18.56
C PHE A 8 -4.97 -3.78 -19.11
N SER A 9 -4.04 -3.34 -18.27
CA SER A 9 -2.62 -3.20 -18.63
C SER A 9 -1.77 -4.35 -18.11
N ALA A 10 -2.40 -5.40 -17.56
CA ALA A 10 -1.70 -6.56 -17.01
C ALA A 10 -0.93 -7.30 -18.11
N ASN A 11 0.28 -7.74 -17.76
CA ASN A 11 1.15 -8.49 -18.65
C ASN A 11 1.01 -9.99 -18.42
N PRO A 12 1.13 -10.84 -19.46
CA PRO A 12 1.37 -12.24 -19.28
C PRO A 12 2.77 -12.46 -18.66
N LEU A 13 2.83 -13.21 -17.56
CA LEU A 13 4.07 -13.43 -16.81
C LEU A 13 4.80 -14.68 -17.30
N THR A 14 6.14 -14.66 -17.22
CA THR A 14 7.02 -15.73 -17.69
C THR A 14 7.88 -16.26 -16.55
N LEU A 15 7.82 -17.58 -16.34
CA LEU A 15 8.66 -18.27 -15.36
C LEU A 15 10.14 -18.10 -15.68
N GLY A 16 10.93 -17.76 -14.68
CA GLY A 16 12.37 -17.52 -14.79
C GLY A 16 12.75 -16.08 -15.13
N CYS A 17 11.77 -15.25 -15.55
CA CYS A 17 11.94 -13.82 -15.79
C CYS A 17 11.18 -12.99 -14.75
N ASP A 18 9.85 -13.08 -14.78
CA ASP A 18 8.97 -12.28 -13.91
C ASP A 18 8.76 -12.93 -12.54
N CYS A 19 8.80 -14.26 -12.49
CA CYS A 19 8.62 -15.06 -11.28
C CYS A 19 9.64 -16.18 -11.25
N LEU A 20 10.12 -16.56 -10.06
CA LEU A 20 11.11 -17.62 -9.86
C LEU A 20 10.66 -18.55 -8.73
N GLY A 21 10.86 -19.86 -8.89
CA GLY A 21 10.52 -20.91 -7.93
C GLY A 21 9.36 -21.78 -8.37
N GLU A 22 8.63 -22.34 -7.41
CA GLU A 22 7.42 -23.13 -7.62
C GLU A 22 6.23 -22.17 -7.79
N ILE A 23 5.79 -21.99 -9.04
CA ILE A 23 4.83 -20.94 -9.39
C ILE A 23 3.49 -21.54 -9.81
N PHE A 24 2.41 -20.99 -9.30
CA PHE A 24 1.07 -21.16 -9.83
C PHE A 24 0.62 -19.88 -10.52
N TYR A 25 0.09 -19.98 -11.73
CA TYR A 25 -0.42 -18.85 -12.49
C TYR A 25 -1.94 -18.88 -12.59
N PHE A 26 -2.53 -17.68 -12.59
CA PHE A 26 -3.94 -17.49 -12.93
C PHE A 26 -4.03 -16.62 -14.18
N ASP A 27 -4.94 -17.00 -15.07
CA ASP A 27 -5.28 -16.16 -16.21
C ASP A 27 -6.18 -15.01 -15.76
N GLY A 28 -6.00 -13.85 -16.40
CA GLY A 28 -6.91 -12.71 -16.25
C GLY A 28 -7.89 -12.65 -17.42
N THR A 29 -9.09 -12.14 -17.18
CA THR A 29 -10.05 -11.84 -18.24
C THR A 29 -10.43 -10.37 -18.21
N VAL A 30 -10.25 -9.70 -19.32
CA VAL A 30 -10.64 -8.30 -19.55
C VAL A 30 -11.57 -8.23 -20.76
N ASN A 31 -12.18 -7.09 -21.02
CA ASN A 31 -12.96 -6.87 -22.23
C ASN A 31 -12.19 -6.03 -23.26
N ASP A 32 -12.42 -6.31 -24.55
CA ASP A 32 -11.98 -5.43 -25.62
C ASP A 32 -12.93 -4.22 -25.81
N SER A 33 -12.64 -3.35 -26.76
CA SER A 33 -13.46 -2.17 -27.06
C SER A 33 -14.87 -2.49 -27.56
N SER A 34 -15.13 -3.74 -27.91
CA SER A 34 -16.44 -4.24 -28.37
C SER A 34 -17.18 -5.01 -27.27
N GLY A 35 -16.60 -5.14 -26.07
CA GLY A 35 -17.18 -5.87 -24.95
C GLY A 35 -16.93 -7.38 -24.99
N ASN A 36 -16.11 -7.89 -25.90
CA ASN A 36 -15.78 -9.31 -25.95
C ASN A 36 -14.73 -9.65 -24.89
N ALA A 37 -14.85 -10.84 -24.28
CA ALA A 37 -13.85 -11.32 -23.33
C ALA A 37 -12.50 -11.59 -24.02
N VAL A 38 -11.43 -11.07 -23.42
CA VAL A 38 -10.05 -11.29 -23.83
C VAL A 38 -9.29 -11.88 -22.64
N THR A 39 -8.67 -13.04 -22.84
CA THR A 39 -7.86 -13.70 -21.81
C THR A 39 -6.42 -13.23 -21.88
N ILE A 40 -5.88 -12.82 -20.74
CA ILE A 40 -4.45 -12.56 -20.53
C ILE A 40 -3.89 -13.81 -19.81
N PRO A 41 -3.12 -14.66 -20.49
CA PRO A 41 -2.60 -15.88 -19.87
C PRO A 41 -1.55 -15.51 -18.81
N ASN A 42 -1.52 -16.27 -17.70
CA ASN A 42 -0.55 -16.05 -16.61
C ASN A 42 -0.52 -14.61 -16.09
N ALA A 43 -1.66 -13.94 -16.00
CA ALA A 43 -1.71 -12.53 -15.59
C ALA A 43 -1.34 -12.32 -14.12
N ILE A 44 -1.56 -13.35 -13.28
CA ILE A 44 -1.31 -13.32 -11.84
C ILE A 44 -0.39 -14.49 -11.48
N CYS A 45 0.63 -14.20 -10.70
CA CYS A 45 1.59 -15.16 -10.16
C CYS A 45 1.31 -15.39 -8.67
N MET A 46 1.29 -16.65 -8.24
CA MET A 46 1.22 -17.04 -6.83
C MET A 46 2.37 -18.00 -6.52
N HIS A 47 3.10 -17.72 -5.45
CA HIS A 47 4.18 -18.59 -4.96
C HIS A 47 4.48 -18.34 -3.50
N GLU A 48 5.30 -19.19 -2.91
CA GLU A 48 5.78 -19.06 -1.54
C GLU A 48 7.26 -18.71 -1.52
N GLU A 49 7.66 -17.82 -0.60
CA GLU A 49 9.05 -17.40 -0.42
C GLU A 49 9.52 -17.59 1.01
N ASP A 50 10.80 -17.88 1.20
CA ASP A 50 11.48 -17.65 2.48
C ASP A 50 11.72 -16.15 2.67
N TYR A 51 11.36 -15.62 3.85
CA TYR A 51 11.50 -14.20 4.17
C TYR A 51 12.40 -13.96 5.40
N GLY A 52 13.31 -14.86 5.67
CA GLY A 52 14.27 -14.69 6.75
C GLY A 52 13.73 -15.15 8.12
N ILE A 53 13.85 -14.32 9.11
CA ILE A 53 13.52 -14.64 10.50
C ILE A 53 12.11 -14.13 10.82
N SER A 54 11.23 -15.04 11.29
CA SER A 54 9.91 -14.69 11.84
C SER A 54 10.07 -14.12 13.25
N TRP A 55 10.74 -14.88 14.11
CA TRP A 55 11.13 -14.42 15.44
C TRP A 55 12.39 -15.13 15.91
N LYS A 56 13.10 -14.48 16.84
CA LYS A 56 14.31 -15.00 17.44
C LYS A 56 14.40 -14.55 18.89
N HIS A 57 14.82 -15.46 19.77
CA HIS A 57 15.19 -15.17 21.14
C HIS A 57 16.49 -15.86 21.52
N THR A 58 17.34 -15.16 22.24
CA THR A 58 18.52 -15.73 22.93
C THR A 58 18.35 -15.46 24.42
N ASP A 59 18.20 -16.49 25.21
CA ASP A 59 18.17 -16.34 26.69
C ASP A 59 19.56 -15.97 27.18
N PHE A 60 19.71 -14.74 27.68
CA PHE A 60 21.00 -14.20 28.10
C PHE A 60 21.57 -14.96 29.35
N ARG A 61 20.73 -15.68 30.10
CA ARG A 61 21.13 -16.43 31.31
C ARG A 61 21.65 -17.81 30.96
N THR A 62 21.07 -18.49 30.00
CA THR A 62 21.40 -19.87 29.61
C THR A 62 22.23 -19.95 28.34
N GLY A 63 22.15 -18.93 27.49
CA GLY A 63 22.73 -18.92 26.14
C GLY A 63 21.92 -19.72 25.13
N GLU A 64 20.76 -20.26 25.50
CA GLU A 64 19.88 -20.98 24.59
C GLU A 64 19.31 -20.03 23.51
N VAL A 65 19.27 -20.53 22.29
CA VAL A 65 18.79 -19.74 21.12
C VAL A 65 17.64 -20.47 20.46
N GLU A 66 16.53 -19.78 20.30
CA GLU A 66 15.42 -20.21 19.47
C GLU A 66 15.21 -19.27 18.29
N VAL A 67 14.95 -19.85 17.11
CA VAL A 67 14.69 -19.13 15.85
C VAL A 67 13.60 -19.85 15.09
N ARG A 68 12.70 -19.04 14.48
CA ARG A 68 11.74 -19.54 13.48
C ARG A 68 11.90 -18.78 12.18
N ARG A 69 11.81 -19.51 11.05
CA ARG A 69 11.87 -18.91 9.71
C ARG A 69 10.52 -18.29 9.36
N ALA A 70 10.57 -17.12 8.75
CA ALA A 70 9.40 -16.50 8.11
C ALA A 70 9.23 -17.07 6.71
N ARG A 71 8.00 -17.43 6.39
CA ARG A 71 7.57 -17.69 5.02
C ARG A 71 6.43 -16.76 4.68
N ARG A 72 6.29 -16.41 3.41
CA ARG A 72 5.18 -15.59 2.94
C ARG A 72 4.60 -16.15 1.65
N LEU A 73 3.29 -16.11 1.54
CA LEU A 73 2.61 -16.32 0.27
C LEU A 73 2.64 -15.00 -0.50
N VAL A 74 3.02 -15.07 -1.77
CA VAL A 74 3.07 -13.92 -2.69
C VAL A 74 1.99 -14.09 -3.75
N ILE A 75 1.18 -13.04 -3.93
CA ILE A 75 0.26 -12.93 -5.08
C ILE A 75 0.61 -11.62 -5.77
N SER A 76 0.95 -11.69 -7.07
CA SER A 76 1.45 -10.53 -7.78
C SER A 76 0.97 -10.46 -9.22
N MET A 77 0.91 -9.23 -9.73
CA MET A 77 0.72 -8.92 -11.14
C MET A 77 1.65 -7.78 -11.54
N ILE A 78 1.97 -7.69 -12.84
CA ILE A 78 2.74 -6.60 -13.42
C ILE A 78 1.92 -5.98 -14.53
N CYS A 79 1.94 -4.66 -14.63
CA CYS A 79 1.29 -3.93 -15.71
C CYS A 79 2.20 -2.87 -16.30
N THR A 80 2.03 -2.63 -17.61
CA THR A 80 2.73 -1.59 -18.35
C THR A 80 1.80 -0.42 -18.61
N VAL A 81 2.19 0.77 -18.16
CA VAL A 81 1.47 2.01 -18.42
C VAL A 81 2.39 2.98 -19.15
N GLY A 82 2.14 3.15 -20.45
CA GLY A 82 3.09 3.86 -21.32
C GLY A 82 4.39 3.07 -21.41
N ASN A 83 5.48 3.64 -20.88
CA ASN A 83 6.79 3.00 -20.80
C ASN A 83 7.20 2.59 -19.39
N TYR A 84 6.31 2.75 -18.41
CA TYR A 84 6.56 2.40 -17.02
C TYR A 84 6.00 1.02 -16.69
N GLU A 85 6.75 0.29 -15.87
CA GLU A 85 6.36 -1.00 -15.34
C GLU A 85 5.99 -0.87 -13.88
N TYR A 86 4.82 -1.38 -13.51
CA TYR A 86 4.32 -1.40 -12.16
C TYR A 86 3.98 -2.83 -11.75
N GLY A 87 4.73 -3.36 -10.78
CA GLY A 87 4.44 -4.65 -10.16
C GLY A 87 3.69 -4.44 -8.85
N PHE A 88 2.52 -5.08 -8.72
CA PHE A 88 1.70 -5.08 -7.51
C PHE A 88 1.85 -6.41 -6.81
N PHE A 89 2.37 -6.38 -5.58
CA PHE A 89 2.70 -7.56 -4.79
C PHE A 89 1.92 -7.52 -3.48
N TRP A 90 1.19 -8.59 -3.20
CA TRP A 90 0.53 -8.87 -1.94
C TRP A 90 1.28 -9.98 -1.24
N TYR A 91 1.78 -9.72 -0.04
CA TYR A 91 2.51 -10.66 0.78
C TYR A 91 1.69 -11.01 2.03
N PHE A 92 1.46 -12.29 2.24
CA PHE A 92 0.73 -12.82 3.39
C PHE A 92 1.69 -13.60 4.28
N TYR A 93 1.86 -13.15 5.51
CA TYR A 93 2.84 -13.66 6.44
C TYR A 93 2.24 -14.63 7.45
N ASN A 94 3.10 -15.47 8.07
CA ASN A 94 2.69 -16.45 9.10
C ASN A 94 2.13 -15.80 10.37
N ASP A 95 2.43 -14.53 10.64
CA ASP A 95 1.90 -13.76 11.77
C ASP A 95 0.59 -13.03 11.44
N ALA A 96 -0.05 -13.40 10.33
CA ALA A 96 -1.23 -12.77 9.76
C ALA A 96 -1.04 -11.30 9.33
N SER A 97 0.18 -10.80 9.27
CA SER A 97 0.47 -9.51 8.63
C SER A 97 0.29 -9.63 7.11
N ILE A 98 -0.17 -8.57 6.49
CA ILE A 98 -0.26 -8.41 5.05
C ILE A 98 0.58 -7.19 4.68
N GLU A 99 1.45 -7.34 3.67
CA GLU A 99 2.17 -6.22 3.08
C GLU A 99 1.72 -6.05 1.65
N VAL A 100 1.53 -4.81 1.23
CA VAL A 100 1.35 -4.45 -0.17
C VAL A 100 2.57 -3.66 -0.60
N GLU A 101 3.20 -4.11 -1.68
CA GLU A 101 4.35 -3.45 -2.27
C GLU A 101 4.07 -3.14 -3.74
N VAL A 102 4.42 -1.93 -4.14
CA VAL A 102 4.46 -1.53 -5.56
C VAL A 102 5.91 -1.42 -5.97
N LYS A 103 6.28 -2.16 -7.01
CA LYS A 103 7.60 -2.12 -7.65
C LYS A 103 7.48 -1.27 -8.91
N LEU A 104 8.34 -0.24 -9.01
CA LEU A 104 8.32 0.73 -10.09
C LEU A 104 9.60 0.61 -10.90
N SER A 105 9.47 0.43 -12.22
CA SER A 105 10.58 0.34 -13.16
C SER A 105 10.14 0.80 -14.55
N GLY A 106 10.85 0.38 -15.60
CA GLY A 106 10.51 0.65 -17.00
C GLY A 106 11.45 1.64 -17.67
N VAL A 107 11.04 2.18 -18.79
CA VAL A 107 11.81 3.15 -19.57
C VAL A 107 11.40 4.57 -19.19
N LEU A 108 12.39 5.37 -18.78
CA LEU A 108 12.18 6.75 -18.38
C LEU A 108 11.56 7.59 -19.51
N THR A 109 10.50 8.32 -19.21
CA THR A 109 9.96 9.35 -20.11
C THR A 109 10.94 10.50 -20.22
N THR A 110 11.30 10.87 -21.44
CA THR A 110 12.33 11.88 -21.71
C THR A 110 11.84 12.99 -22.62
N GLY A 111 12.54 14.13 -22.55
CA GLY A 111 12.47 15.23 -23.49
C GLY A 111 13.85 15.60 -24.00
N ALA A 112 13.89 16.44 -25.04
CA ALA A 112 15.14 16.97 -25.59
C ALA A 112 15.35 18.43 -25.13
N VAL A 113 16.62 18.80 -24.96
CA VAL A 113 17.06 20.19 -24.74
C VAL A 113 18.14 20.56 -25.74
N ALA A 114 18.32 21.85 -25.99
CA ALA A 114 19.38 22.34 -26.85
C ALA A 114 20.76 22.08 -26.24
N ASP A 115 21.80 22.11 -27.06
CA ASP A 115 23.16 21.90 -26.61
C ASP A 115 23.59 22.96 -25.57
N GLY A 116 24.10 22.50 -24.45
CA GLY A 116 24.49 23.36 -23.31
C GLY A 116 23.32 23.84 -22.44
N GLU A 117 22.07 23.56 -22.78
CA GLU A 117 20.91 23.94 -21.98
C GLU A 117 20.70 22.99 -20.80
N GLN A 118 20.24 23.55 -19.66
CA GLN A 118 19.89 22.80 -18.47
C GLN A 118 18.37 22.80 -18.24
N PRO A 119 17.74 21.64 -18.07
CA PRO A 119 16.30 21.57 -17.82
C PRO A 119 15.96 22.11 -16.44
N ARG A 120 14.93 22.98 -16.36
CA ARG A 120 14.50 23.56 -15.08
C ARG A 120 13.74 22.57 -14.20
N TRP A 121 12.94 21.68 -14.79
CA TRP A 121 12.02 20.78 -14.07
C TRP A 121 12.39 19.30 -14.22
N GLY A 122 13.67 19.02 -14.32
CA GLY A 122 14.19 17.68 -14.48
C GLY A 122 15.71 17.67 -14.46
N LYS A 123 16.30 16.58 -14.95
CA LYS A 123 17.75 16.43 -15.03
C LYS A 123 18.16 15.85 -16.39
N LEU A 124 19.34 16.26 -16.86
CA LEU A 124 19.98 15.58 -17.98
C LEU A 124 20.34 14.14 -17.55
N VAL A 125 19.97 13.20 -18.39
CA VAL A 125 20.24 11.76 -18.22
C VAL A 125 21.17 11.22 -19.30
N ALA A 126 21.28 11.94 -20.41
CA ALA A 126 22.25 11.75 -21.49
C ALA A 126 22.49 13.10 -22.19
N PRO A 127 23.48 13.23 -23.11
CA PRO A 127 23.67 14.47 -23.87
C PRO A 127 22.37 14.90 -24.58
N ASN A 128 21.93 16.12 -24.29
CA ASN A 128 20.70 16.72 -24.84
C ASN A 128 19.37 15.98 -24.54
N ILE A 129 19.40 15.00 -23.62
CA ILE A 129 18.23 14.26 -23.18
C ILE A 129 18.01 14.51 -21.70
N TYR A 130 16.79 14.89 -21.31
CA TYR A 130 16.43 15.05 -19.91
C TYR A 130 15.20 14.23 -19.55
N GLY A 131 15.14 13.81 -18.27
CA GLY A 131 13.93 13.27 -17.65
C GLY A 131 13.26 14.36 -16.81
N PRO A 132 11.94 14.62 -16.97
CA PRO A 132 11.21 15.52 -16.10
C PRO A 132 10.95 14.88 -14.74
N ASN A 133 10.99 15.68 -13.66
CA ASN A 133 10.52 15.23 -12.35
C ASN A 133 9.00 15.03 -12.40
N HIS A 134 8.51 13.95 -11.80
CA HIS A 134 7.08 13.63 -11.78
C HIS A 134 6.72 12.76 -10.57
N GLN A 135 5.45 12.47 -10.41
CA GLN A 135 4.92 11.69 -9.31
C GLN A 135 4.08 10.53 -9.85
N HIS A 136 4.06 9.45 -9.09
CA HIS A 136 3.18 8.31 -9.27
C HIS A 136 2.32 8.17 -8.03
N PHE A 137 1.01 7.96 -8.20
CA PHE A 137 0.07 7.70 -7.13
C PHE A 137 -0.71 6.43 -7.43
N PHE A 138 -0.91 5.62 -6.38
CA PHE A 138 -1.64 4.37 -6.45
C PHE A 138 -2.70 4.37 -5.36
N ASN A 139 -3.95 4.17 -5.73
CA ASN A 139 -5.04 4.04 -4.77
C ASN A 139 -5.45 2.58 -4.64
N PHE A 140 -5.56 2.12 -3.41
CA PHE A 140 -6.01 0.78 -3.04
C PHE A 140 -7.36 0.87 -2.37
N ARG A 141 -8.37 0.23 -2.96
CA ARG A 141 -9.68 0.02 -2.36
C ARG A 141 -9.60 -1.22 -1.47
N LEU A 142 -9.72 -1.02 -0.18
CA LEU A 142 -9.66 -2.04 0.84
C LEU A 142 -11.04 -2.19 1.48
N ASP A 143 -11.80 -3.16 1.04
CA ASP A 143 -13.07 -3.56 1.63
C ASP A 143 -12.77 -4.35 2.90
N MET A 144 -13.03 -3.74 4.06
CA MET A 144 -12.56 -4.25 5.34
C MET A 144 -13.65 -5.09 6.03
N SER A 145 -13.26 -6.31 6.42
CA SER A 145 -14.13 -7.21 7.17
C SER A 145 -13.34 -7.84 8.34
N VAL A 146 -13.03 -7.03 9.34
CA VAL A 146 -12.28 -7.45 10.52
C VAL A 146 -13.19 -8.26 11.44
N ASP A 147 -13.14 -9.59 11.33
CA ASP A 147 -13.99 -10.56 12.04
C ASP A 147 -15.50 -10.22 11.93
N GLY A 148 -15.91 -9.76 10.73
CA GLY A 148 -17.27 -9.38 10.37
C GLY A 148 -17.36 -7.95 9.82
N ALA A 149 -18.49 -7.61 9.18
CA ALA A 149 -18.67 -6.36 8.45
C ALA A 149 -18.88 -5.11 9.35
N GLY A 150 -19.31 -5.29 10.61
CA GLY A 150 -19.51 -4.16 11.53
C GLY A 150 -18.18 -3.65 12.08
N ASN A 151 -17.58 -2.67 11.39
CA ASN A 151 -16.28 -2.13 11.74
C ASN A 151 -16.34 -0.63 12.05
N SER A 152 -15.31 -0.12 12.73
CA SER A 152 -15.08 1.30 12.99
C SER A 152 -13.64 1.65 12.72
N VAL A 153 -13.39 2.84 12.16
CA VAL A 153 -12.05 3.29 11.81
C VAL A 153 -11.56 4.34 12.80
N TYR A 154 -10.33 4.18 13.25
CA TYR A 154 -9.68 5.13 14.15
C TYR A 154 -8.35 5.61 13.54
N GLU A 155 -8.11 6.91 13.62
CA GLU A 155 -6.79 7.49 13.48
C GLU A 155 -6.07 7.42 14.82
N VAL A 156 -4.83 6.90 14.84
CA VAL A 156 -4.06 6.72 16.07
C VAL A 156 -2.77 7.52 16.00
N ASP A 157 -2.63 8.46 16.93
CA ASP A 157 -1.45 9.32 17.08
C ASP A 157 -0.65 8.90 18.34
N SER A 158 0.67 8.91 18.23
CA SER A 158 1.58 8.84 19.39
C SER A 158 1.93 10.24 19.84
N LEU A 159 1.73 10.54 21.12
CA LEU A 159 1.94 11.86 21.69
C LEU A 159 2.78 11.76 22.97
N PRO A 160 3.69 12.71 23.25
CA PRO A 160 4.27 12.82 24.57
C PRO A 160 3.18 12.87 25.63
N GLU A 161 3.39 12.25 26.79
CA GLU A 161 2.46 12.37 27.92
C GLU A 161 2.31 13.85 28.31
N PRO A 162 1.10 14.41 28.20
CA PRO A 162 0.90 15.84 28.41
C PRO A 162 0.90 16.25 29.89
N ASP A 163 0.63 15.29 30.78
CA ASP A 163 0.60 15.56 32.23
C ASP A 163 2.02 15.48 32.81
N PRO A 164 2.60 16.60 33.27
CA PRO A 164 3.95 16.60 33.86
C PRO A 164 4.06 15.80 35.17
N GLU A 165 2.96 15.58 35.88
CA GLU A 165 2.96 14.74 37.09
C GLU A 165 3.11 13.25 36.73
N LEU A 166 2.56 12.84 35.58
CA LEU A 166 2.70 11.50 35.04
C LEU A 166 3.98 11.32 34.22
N ASN A 167 4.69 12.40 33.91
CA ASN A 167 5.88 12.40 33.08
C ASN A 167 7.05 13.14 33.75
N PRO A 168 7.43 12.80 34.97
CA PRO A 168 8.49 13.51 35.73
C PRO A 168 9.87 13.41 35.10
N HIS A 169 10.10 12.44 34.21
CA HIS A 169 11.36 12.24 33.50
C HIS A 169 11.32 12.68 32.03
N HIS A 170 10.20 13.24 31.56
CA HIS A 170 9.99 13.74 30.19
C HIS A 170 10.23 12.68 29.09
N ASN A 171 9.99 11.39 29.37
CA ASN A 171 10.24 10.29 28.46
C ASN A 171 9.05 9.34 28.28
N ALA A 172 7.91 9.64 28.90
CA ALA A 172 6.66 8.91 28.71
C ALA A 172 5.90 9.45 27.49
N TRP A 173 5.15 8.57 26.85
CA TRP A 173 4.27 8.92 25.72
C TRP A 173 3.06 7.98 25.72
N VAL A 174 1.99 8.43 25.08
CA VAL A 174 0.70 7.72 25.00
C VAL A 174 0.22 7.64 23.55
N THR A 175 -0.73 6.76 23.28
CA THR A 175 -1.47 6.77 22.03
C THR A 175 -2.82 7.41 22.24
N ARG A 176 -3.30 8.16 21.24
CA ARG A 176 -4.64 8.73 21.20
C ARG A 176 -5.36 8.21 19.97
N ASP A 177 -6.48 7.56 20.19
CA ASP A 177 -7.40 7.07 19.17
C ASP A 177 -8.46 8.14 18.90
N THR A 178 -8.64 8.52 17.62
CA THR A 178 -9.69 9.44 17.16
C THR A 178 -10.61 8.69 16.21
N LEU A 179 -11.87 8.55 16.55
CA LEU A 179 -12.87 7.89 15.70
C LEU A 179 -13.09 8.71 14.43
N VAL A 180 -13.10 8.05 13.28
CA VAL A 180 -13.62 8.56 12.03
C VAL A 180 -15.14 8.30 12.05
N ALA A 181 -15.91 9.30 12.43
CA ALA A 181 -17.31 9.12 12.77
C ALA A 181 -18.24 9.12 11.55
N SER A 182 -17.87 9.84 10.51
CA SER A 182 -18.63 9.97 9.27
C SER A 182 -17.70 10.12 8.08
N GLU A 183 -18.23 10.07 6.89
CA GLU A 183 -17.46 10.20 5.64
C GLU A 183 -16.81 11.57 5.50
N ALA A 184 -17.43 12.63 5.98
CA ALA A 184 -16.82 13.96 6.01
C ALA A 184 -15.55 14.00 6.87
N ASP A 185 -15.48 13.15 7.90
CA ASP A 185 -14.27 12.94 8.71
C ASP A 185 -13.27 11.96 8.04
N GLY A 186 -13.65 11.31 6.97
CA GLY A 186 -12.93 10.20 6.35
C GLY A 186 -11.67 10.58 5.57
N ALA A 187 -11.51 11.86 5.19
CA ALA A 187 -10.33 12.34 4.48
C ALA A 187 -9.19 12.62 5.47
N ARG A 188 -8.11 11.82 5.42
CA ARG A 188 -7.04 11.82 6.43
C ARG A 188 -5.65 11.77 5.79
N ASP A 189 -4.69 12.44 6.45
CA ASP A 189 -3.30 12.48 6.03
C ASP A 189 -2.37 11.87 7.08
N TRP A 190 -1.33 11.23 6.58
CA TRP A 190 -0.28 10.69 7.44
C TRP A 190 0.53 11.81 8.09
N ASP A 191 0.86 11.62 9.37
CA ASP A 191 1.69 12.54 10.14
C ASP A 191 2.86 11.75 10.75
N TRP A 192 4.03 11.84 10.11
CA TRP A 192 5.23 11.17 10.57
C TRP A 192 5.68 11.59 11.97
N SER A 193 5.41 12.86 12.34
CA SER A 193 5.82 13.41 13.64
C SER A 193 5.08 12.78 14.81
N LYS A 194 3.92 12.17 14.54
CA LYS A 194 3.08 11.45 15.49
C LYS A 194 3.15 9.93 15.32
N GLY A 195 3.92 9.43 14.34
CA GLY A 195 3.90 8.01 14.00
C GLY A 195 2.49 7.50 13.69
N ARG A 196 1.68 8.35 13.06
CA ARG A 196 0.26 8.09 12.76
C ARG A 196 0.05 6.81 11.98
N TYR A 197 -0.98 6.06 12.35
CA TYR A 197 -1.51 4.94 11.59
C TYR A 197 -3.05 4.92 11.71
N TRP A 198 -3.71 4.12 10.90
CA TRP A 198 -5.16 3.93 10.99
C TRP A 198 -5.48 2.50 11.44
N LYS A 199 -6.51 2.37 12.25
CA LYS A 199 -6.93 1.10 12.85
C LYS A 199 -8.38 0.83 12.51
N VAL A 200 -8.64 -0.33 11.91
CA VAL A 200 -10.00 -0.84 11.68
C VAL A 200 -10.32 -1.86 12.75
N THR A 201 -11.36 -1.61 13.50
CA THR A 201 -11.71 -2.36 14.71
C THR A 201 -13.11 -2.96 14.58
N ASN A 202 -13.28 -4.21 14.99
CA ASN A 202 -14.62 -4.75 15.23
C ASN A 202 -15.01 -4.52 16.71
N PRO A 203 -15.93 -3.61 17.02
CA PRO A 203 -16.28 -3.27 18.40
C PRO A 203 -17.03 -4.40 19.12
N SER A 204 -17.63 -5.35 18.38
CA SER A 204 -18.41 -6.47 18.93
C SER A 204 -17.57 -7.70 19.27
N LYS A 205 -16.32 -7.75 18.83
CA LYS A 205 -15.39 -8.86 19.04
C LYS A 205 -14.22 -8.44 19.92
N ARG A 206 -13.87 -9.27 20.88
CA ARG A 206 -12.79 -8.97 21.83
C ARG A 206 -11.89 -10.17 22.03
N ASN A 207 -10.60 -9.92 22.23
CA ASN A 207 -9.65 -10.93 22.67
C ASN A 207 -9.81 -11.23 24.18
N GLU A 208 -9.05 -12.18 24.71
CA GLU A 208 -9.07 -12.58 26.13
C GLU A 208 -8.70 -11.44 27.10
N LEU A 209 -7.95 -10.44 26.62
CA LEU A 209 -7.59 -9.24 27.39
C LEU A 209 -8.68 -8.16 27.37
N GLY A 210 -9.81 -8.43 26.69
CA GLY A 210 -10.92 -7.50 26.56
C GLY A 210 -10.72 -6.39 25.52
N SER A 211 -9.64 -6.41 24.75
CA SER A 211 -9.40 -5.45 23.66
C SER A 211 -10.21 -5.81 22.42
N PRO A 212 -10.82 -4.85 21.73
CA PRO A 212 -11.45 -5.10 20.45
C PRO A 212 -10.44 -5.64 19.43
N VAL A 213 -10.86 -6.64 18.64
CA VAL A 213 -10.01 -7.17 17.56
C VAL A 213 -9.88 -6.13 16.46
N ALA A 214 -8.69 -5.97 15.91
CA ALA A 214 -8.41 -4.94 14.91
C ALA A 214 -7.29 -5.33 13.95
N TYR A 215 -7.25 -4.60 12.83
CA TYR A 215 -6.09 -4.51 11.94
C TYR A 215 -5.67 -3.04 11.81
N LYS A 216 -4.37 -2.79 11.78
CA LYS A 216 -3.83 -1.45 11.54
C LYS A 216 -3.19 -1.34 10.17
N LEU A 217 -3.52 -0.25 9.45
CA LEU A 217 -2.84 0.18 8.24
C LEU A 217 -1.70 1.11 8.63
N THR A 218 -0.48 0.72 8.28
CA THR A 218 0.73 1.50 8.54
C THR A 218 1.38 1.88 7.22
N PRO A 219 1.51 3.17 6.88
CA PRO A 219 2.25 3.64 5.72
C PRO A 219 3.72 3.22 5.74
N LYS A 220 4.31 2.95 4.57
CA LYS A 220 5.77 2.80 4.39
C LYS A 220 6.37 4.11 3.93
N ASP A 221 5.91 4.56 2.77
CA ASP A 221 6.38 5.78 2.12
C ASP A 221 5.18 6.65 1.76
N VAL A 222 5.28 7.93 2.08
CA VAL A 222 4.24 8.90 1.75
C VAL A 222 4.89 10.15 1.20
N VAL A 223 4.34 10.65 0.12
CA VAL A 223 4.79 11.90 -0.52
C VAL A 223 3.61 12.84 -0.69
N PRO A 224 3.81 14.16 -0.48
CA PRO A 224 2.76 15.13 -0.73
C PRO A 224 2.52 15.29 -2.22
N VAL A 225 1.29 15.65 -2.58
CA VAL A 225 0.93 16.04 -3.95
C VAL A 225 1.59 17.36 -4.30
N MET A 226 2.30 17.40 -5.45
CA MET A 226 2.96 18.61 -5.96
C MET A 226 2.12 19.35 -6.99
N VAL A 227 1.15 18.68 -7.63
CA VAL A 227 0.21 19.35 -8.53
C VAL A 227 -0.71 20.27 -7.71
N GLN A 228 -0.96 21.47 -8.21
CA GLN A 228 -1.72 22.50 -7.51
C GLN A 228 -3.13 22.64 -8.09
N GLU A 229 -4.02 23.20 -7.27
CA GLU A 229 -5.35 23.61 -7.69
C GLU A 229 -5.32 24.46 -8.95
N GLY A 230 -6.28 24.24 -9.86
CA GLY A 230 -6.30 24.83 -11.19
C GLY A 230 -5.57 24.02 -12.26
N SER A 231 -4.91 22.92 -11.88
CA SER A 231 -4.42 21.94 -12.83
C SER A 231 -5.53 20.92 -13.15
N TYR A 232 -5.73 20.61 -14.42
CA TYR A 232 -6.72 19.61 -14.84
C TYR A 232 -6.47 18.22 -14.21
N ILE A 233 -5.22 17.89 -13.88
CA ILE A 233 -4.88 16.64 -13.19
C ILE A 233 -5.39 16.67 -11.74
N TYR A 234 -5.27 17.82 -11.08
CA TYR A 234 -5.75 18.01 -9.71
C TYR A 234 -7.26 17.80 -9.64
N ASP A 235 -8.00 18.36 -10.60
CA ASP A 235 -9.45 18.24 -10.64
C ASP A 235 -9.94 16.84 -10.99
N ARG A 236 -9.23 16.14 -11.88
CA ARG A 236 -9.57 14.78 -12.32
C ARG A 236 -9.19 13.68 -11.32
N ALA A 237 -8.17 13.91 -10.52
CA ALA A 237 -7.59 12.93 -9.62
C ALA A 237 -7.62 13.40 -8.16
N ARG A 238 -8.74 13.96 -7.71
CA ARG A 238 -8.85 14.51 -6.35
C ARG A 238 -8.60 13.48 -5.25
N PHE A 239 -8.71 12.20 -5.53
CA PHE A 239 -8.39 11.14 -4.59
C PHE A 239 -6.93 11.19 -4.08
N VAL A 240 -6.00 11.82 -4.82
CA VAL A 240 -4.60 11.96 -4.42
C VAL A 240 -4.38 13.01 -3.33
N GLN A 241 -5.38 13.86 -3.03
CA GLN A 241 -5.25 14.96 -2.07
C GLN A 241 -5.05 14.49 -0.64
N HIS A 242 -5.56 13.29 -0.30
CA HIS A 242 -5.41 12.68 1.01
C HIS A 242 -4.85 11.27 0.91
N ASN A 243 -4.10 10.86 1.92
CA ASN A 243 -3.52 9.52 1.97
C ASN A 243 -4.58 8.44 2.25
N LEU A 244 -5.61 8.79 3.00
CA LEU A 244 -6.73 7.91 3.31
C LEU A 244 -8.05 8.64 3.07
N TRP A 245 -8.98 7.92 2.44
CA TRP A 245 -10.39 8.23 2.47
C TRP A 245 -11.12 7.03 3.05
N VAL A 246 -12.18 7.27 3.77
CA VAL A 246 -13.01 6.20 4.35
C VAL A 246 -14.45 6.43 3.90
N THR A 247 -15.04 5.39 3.29
CA THR A 247 -16.45 5.41 2.90
C THR A 247 -17.19 4.24 3.54
N LYS A 248 -18.49 4.34 3.64
CA LYS A 248 -19.35 3.19 3.81
C LYS A 248 -19.28 2.33 2.56
N TYR A 249 -19.39 1.01 2.70
CA TYR A 249 -19.40 0.13 1.53
C TYR A 249 -20.59 0.40 0.62
N ASP A 250 -20.28 0.65 -0.65
CA ASP A 250 -21.23 0.66 -1.75
C ASP A 250 -20.68 -0.20 -2.91
N PRO A 251 -21.46 -1.15 -3.49
CA PRO A 251 -21.00 -2.01 -4.58
C PRO A 251 -20.77 -1.25 -5.89
N ASP A 252 -21.32 -0.06 -6.04
CA ASP A 252 -21.15 0.77 -7.24
C ASP A 252 -19.95 1.70 -7.15
N GLU A 253 -19.39 1.95 -5.96
CA GLU A 253 -18.16 2.68 -5.74
C GLU A 253 -16.92 1.80 -5.98
N LYS A 254 -16.41 1.79 -7.19
CA LYS A 254 -15.33 0.87 -7.62
C LYS A 254 -13.99 1.53 -7.82
N PHE A 255 -13.97 2.79 -8.25
CA PHE A 255 -12.76 3.49 -8.66
C PHE A 255 -12.65 4.84 -7.96
N ALA A 256 -11.48 5.12 -7.37
CA ALA A 256 -11.23 6.35 -6.63
C ALA A 256 -11.48 7.65 -7.43
N ALA A 257 -11.30 7.61 -8.76
CA ALA A 257 -11.54 8.72 -9.68
C ALA A 257 -12.94 8.68 -10.33
N GLY A 258 -13.85 7.80 -9.87
CA GLY A 258 -15.18 7.61 -10.45
C GLY A 258 -15.17 6.64 -11.62
N ASP A 259 -16.36 6.35 -12.17
CA ASP A 259 -16.57 5.32 -13.19
C ASP A 259 -15.83 5.56 -14.50
N TYR A 260 -15.64 6.82 -14.85
CA TYR A 260 -14.99 7.24 -16.10
C TYR A 260 -13.60 7.79 -15.86
N MET A 261 -12.73 6.97 -15.25
CA MET A 261 -11.40 7.39 -14.78
C MET A 261 -10.52 8.07 -15.84
N TYR A 262 -10.71 7.77 -17.14
CA TYR A 262 -10.01 8.48 -18.23
C TYR A 262 -10.61 9.85 -18.54
N GLN A 263 -11.82 10.13 -18.09
CA GLN A 263 -12.59 11.33 -18.41
C GLN A 263 -13.25 11.93 -17.16
N SER A 264 -12.72 11.61 -15.99
CA SER A 264 -13.21 12.12 -14.71
C SER A 264 -13.31 13.65 -14.74
N ALA A 265 -14.42 14.17 -14.29
CA ALA A 265 -14.60 15.60 -14.06
C ALA A 265 -14.22 15.97 -12.63
N ASP A 266 -14.16 17.25 -12.34
CA ASP A 266 -13.96 17.75 -11.00
C ASP A 266 -15.03 17.22 -10.03
N MET A 267 -14.61 16.88 -8.81
CA MET A 267 -15.42 16.32 -7.73
C MET A 267 -16.01 14.93 -7.96
N GLN A 268 -15.67 14.23 -9.04
CA GLN A 268 -16.05 12.83 -9.24
C GLN A 268 -15.16 11.87 -8.42
N GLY A 269 -15.68 10.66 -8.19
CA GLY A 269 -15.01 9.65 -7.39
C GLY A 269 -15.08 9.93 -5.89
N LEU A 270 -13.99 9.80 -5.15
CA LEU A 270 -13.99 9.89 -3.70
C LEU A 270 -14.62 11.17 -3.12
N PRO A 271 -14.44 12.37 -3.68
CA PRO A 271 -15.19 13.53 -3.21
C PRO A 271 -16.70 13.43 -3.36
N GLU A 272 -17.18 12.75 -4.41
CA GLU A 272 -18.60 12.47 -4.63
C GLU A 272 -19.12 11.41 -3.65
N PHE A 273 -18.32 10.37 -3.42
CA PHE A 273 -18.68 9.24 -2.54
C PHE A 273 -18.91 9.68 -1.09
N ILE A 274 -18.13 10.63 -0.59
CA ILE A 274 -18.28 11.15 0.78
C ILE A 274 -19.32 12.27 0.92
N ALA A 275 -20.01 12.67 -0.17
CA ALA A 275 -20.85 13.89 -0.17
C ALA A 275 -22.14 13.74 0.64
N ASP A 276 -22.64 12.55 0.86
CA ASP A 276 -23.82 12.28 1.67
C ASP A 276 -23.53 12.15 3.17
N ASP A 277 -22.23 12.16 3.56
CA ASP A 277 -21.73 12.15 4.94
C ASP A 277 -22.31 10.99 5.78
N ALA A 278 -22.31 9.79 5.22
CA ALA A 278 -22.82 8.61 5.89
C ALA A 278 -22.04 8.28 7.19
N PRO A 279 -22.73 7.77 8.24
CA PRO A 279 -22.06 7.37 9.48
C PRO A 279 -21.18 6.13 9.26
N LEU A 280 -19.97 6.14 9.84
CA LEU A 280 -18.94 5.10 9.69
C LEU A 280 -18.71 4.27 10.96
N GLU A 281 -19.45 4.52 12.05
CA GLU A 281 -19.28 3.74 13.27
C GLU A 281 -20.04 2.42 13.20
N ASN A 282 -19.33 1.30 13.46
CA ASN A 282 -19.87 -0.05 13.47
C ASN A 282 -20.67 -0.39 12.19
N THR A 283 -20.09 -0.10 11.04
CA THR A 283 -20.70 -0.35 9.73
C THR A 283 -19.73 -1.07 8.80
N ASP A 284 -20.21 -1.43 7.62
CA ASP A 284 -19.38 -1.96 6.55
C ASP A 284 -18.59 -0.81 5.92
N VAL A 285 -17.25 -0.85 6.03
CA VAL A 285 -16.38 0.27 5.67
C VAL A 285 -15.36 -0.12 4.61
N VAL A 286 -15.08 0.83 3.74
CA VAL A 286 -14.01 0.75 2.73
C VAL A 286 -12.96 1.80 3.03
N LEU A 287 -11.69 1.36 3.09
CA LEU A 287 -10.54 2.25 3.13
C LEU A 287 -9.99 2.42 1.72
N TRP A 288 -9.87 3.66 1.28
CA TRP A 288 -9.23 4.03 0.03
C TRP A 288 -7.87 4.64 0.35
N TYR A 289 -6.84 3.80 0.31
CA TYR A 289 -5.50 4.25 0.68
C TYR A 289 -4.69 4.63 -0.56
N THR A 290 -4.22 5.89 -0.57
CA THR A 290 -3.38 6.44 -1.64
C THR A 290 -1.94 6.54 -1.16
N LEU A 291 -1.06 5.79 -1.79
CA LEU A 291 0.37 5.94 -1.67
C LEU A 291 0.94 6.62 -2.92
N GLY A 292 2.09 7.28 -2.76
CA GLY A 292 2.74 7.97 -3.86
C GLY A 292 4.26 7.85 -3.83
N ALA A 293 4.87 8.08 -4.96
CA ALA A 293 6.31 8.15 -5.13
C ALA A 293 6.71 9.41 -5.90
N HIS A 294 7.71 10.13 -5.37
CA HIS A 294 8.38 11.19 -6.13
C HIS A 294 9.46 10.58 -7.02
N HIS A 295 9.35 10.77 -8.31
CA HIS A 295 10.43 10.45 -9.22
C HIS A 295 11.25 11.71 -9.51
N ILE A 296 12.25 11.95 -8.68
CA ILE A 296 13.29 12.94 -8.90
C ILE A 296 14.37 12.25 -9.72
N VAL A 297 14.38 12.54 -11.02
CA VAL A 297 15.16 11.80 -12.02
C VAL A 297 16.66 11.89 -11.77
N ARG A 298 17.36 10.76 -11.97
CA ARG A 298 18.82 10.61 -11.88
C ARG A 298 19.39 10.11 -13.22
N PRO A 299 20.65 10.34 -13.53
CA PRO A 299 21.30 9.71 -14.70
C PRO A 299 21.21 8.18 -14.70
N GLU A 300 21.20 7.55 -13.49
CA GLU A 300 21.10 6.10 -13.31
C GLU A 300 19.71 5.53 -13.71
N ASP A 301 18.72 6.39 -13.89
CA ASP A 301 17.38 5.99 -14.35
C ASP A 301 17.30 5.84 -15.88
N TRP A 302 18.40 6.11 -16.60
CA TRP A 302 18.45 6.05 -18.06
C TRP A 302 19.33 4.90 -18.56
N PRO A 303 18.91 4.17 -19.63
CA PRO A 303 17.63 4.27 -20.34
C PRO A 303 16.49 3.50 -19.66
N VAL A 304 16.79 2.53 -18.79
CA VAL A 304 15.85 1.70 -18.05
C VAL A 304 16.11 1.89 -16.56
N MET A 305 15.04 2.18 -15.81
CA MET A 305 15.12 2.50 -14.39
C MET A 305 15.41 1.27 -13.54
N PRO A 306 16.37 1.34 -12.60
CA PRO A 306 16.42 0.39 -11.50
C PRO A 306 15.09 0.37 -10.74
N CYS A 307 14.69 -0.81 -10.24
CA CYS A 307 13.44 -0.95 -9.52
C CYS A 307 13.43 -0.11 -8.23
N ALA A 308 12.40 0.72 -8.07
CA ALA A 308 12.08 1.41 -6.83
C ALA A 308 10.90 0.72 -6.15
N TYR A 309 10.72 0.94 -4.83
CA TYR A 309 9.74 0.24 -4.01
C TYR A 309 8.98 1.23 -3.16
N THR A 310 7.68 1.01 -3.02
CA THR A 310 6.80 1.73 -2.09
C THR A 310 5.69 0.79 -1.63
N GLY A 311 4.94 1.12 -0.57
CA GLY A 311 3.90 0.21 -0.09
C GLY A 311 3.29 0.61 1.25
N PHE A 312 2.59 -0.35 1.85
CA PHE A 312 2.01 -0.23 3.18
C PHE A 312 1.84 -1.61 3.83
N HIS A 313 1.56 -1.63 5.13
CA HIS A 313 1.27 -2.85 5.88
C HIS A 313 -0.11 -2.82 6.50
N LEU A 314 -0.78 -3.97 6.49
CA LEU A 314 -1.92 -4.29 7.35
C LEU A 314 -1.45 -5.31 8.39
N LYS A 315 -1.55 -4.97 9.68
CA LYS A 315 -1.08 -5.85 10.77
C LYS A 315 -2.17 -6.05 11.82
N PRO A 316 -2.32 -7.28 12.33
CA PRO A 316 -3.24 -7.51 13.43
C PRO A 316 -2.81 -6.70 14.66
N ILE A 317 -3.79 -6.16 15.38
CA ILE A 317 -3.61 -5.48 16.66
C ILE A 317 -4.74 -5.90 17.59
N GLY A 318 -4.40 -6.63 18.66
CA GLY A 318 -5.40 -7.24 19.55
C GLY A 318 -6.30 -8.28 18.84
N PHE A 319 -5.93 -8.76 17.66
CA PHE A 319 -6.69 -9.78 16.93
C PHE A 319 -6.44 -11.19 17.51
N PHE A 320 -5.24 -11.43 18.01
CA PHE A 320 -4.82 -12.68 18.68
C PHE A 320 -4.49 -12.42 20.14
N ASP A 321 -4.56 -13.46 20.97
CA ASP A 321 -4.20 -13.41 22.40
C ASP A 321 -2.68 -13.52 22.63
N GLY A 322 -1.91 -13.81 21.60
CA GLY A 322 -0.46 -13.90 21.61
C GLY A 322 0.13 -13.90 20.20
N ASN A 323 1.41 -14.22 20.09
CA ASN A 323 2.08 -14.33 18.80
C ASN A 323 1.59 -15.57 18.02
N PRO A 324 0.83 -15.41 16.93
CA PRO A 324 0.30 -16.54 16.15
C PRO A 324 1.40 -17.36 15.45
N ALA A 325 2.61 -16.81 15.31
CA ALA A 325 3.75 -17.50 14.70
C ALA A 325 4.54 -18.41 15.67
N LEU A 326 4.04 -18.61 16.89
CA LEU A 326 4.68 -19.54 17.85
C LEU A 326 4.52 -21.01 17.46
N ASP A 327 3.53 -21.36 16.67
CA ASP A 327 3.28 -22.71 16.16
C ASP A 327 4.17 -23.12 14.97
N ILE A 328 4.96 -22.18 14.42
CA ILE A 328 5.91 -22.48 13.35
C ILE A 328 6.96 -23.48 13.89
N PRO A 329 7.14 -24.64 13.23
CA PRO A 329 8.10 -25.63 13.67
C PRO A 329 9.54 -25.12 13.56
N PRO A 330 10.46 -25.56 14.42
CA PRO A 330 11.88 -25.23 14.32
C PRO A 330 12.46 -25.74 13.01
N SER A 331 13.41 -25.00 12.45
CA SER A 331 14.14 -25.45 11.27
C SER A 331 14.96 -26.71 11.58
N PRO A 332 15.04 -27.69 10.67
CA PRO A 332 15.87 -28.85 10.84
C PRO A 332 17.35 -28.47 11.03
N PRO A 333 18.07 -29.08 12.00
CA PRO A 333 19.48 -28.74 12.27
C PRO A 333 20.44 -28.93 11.09
N ALA A 334 20.11 -29.82 10.14
CA ALA A 334 20.96 -30.20 9.02
C ALA A 334 21.05 -29.16 7.88
N ALA A 335 20.19 -28.17 7.85
CA ALA A 335 20.19 -27.19 6.76
C ALA A 335 21.23 -26.06 6.92
N CYS A 336 21.90 -25.96 8.05
CA CYS A 336 22.81 -24.86 8.37
C CYS A 336 24.32 -25.17 8.23
N HIS A 337 24.69 -26.38 7.83
CA HIS A 337 26.08 -26.78 7.92
C HIS A 337 26.63 -27.40 6.64
N HIS A 338 26.68 -26.71 5.56
CA HIS A 338 27.66 -27.03 4.49
C HIS A 338 27.64 -25.95 3.41
N HIS A 339 28.37 -24.87 3.67
CA HIS A 339 29.10 -24.17 2.61
C HIS A 339 30.28 -23.41 3.20
#